data_f86b888a08b7805f99bb49a33559c5da
#
_entry.id   f86b888a08b7805f99bb49a33559c5da
#
_cell.length_a   1.000
_cell.length_b   1.000
_cell.length_c   1.000
_cell.angle_alpha   90.00
_cell.angle_beta   90.00
_cell.angle_gamma   90.00
#
_symmetry.space_group_name_H-M   'P 1'
#
loop_
_entity.id
_entity.type
_entity.pdbx_description
1 polymer ?
#
loop_
_entity_poly.entity_id
_entity_poly.type
_entity_poly.pdbx_seq_one_letter_code
_entity_poly.pdbx_strand_id
1 'polypeptide(L)'
;MKYPFLFASAISLISMPSLAESDPVSMFIQGFNEQKIELMLAQTTEDVTWFNVSIPKVDLQASGHSELGAAMTDYFQTLPGAKASILGSLSSGNYISTLEKVSWQQDGEQNSQCNMGVYTLRGDKIAAVWYYPAQECDIPEAEIGLPRGDQPWQQN
;
A
#
# COMPACT_ATOMS: atom_id res chain seq x y z
N MET A 1 15.95 5.52 -69.94
CA MET A 1 16.48 5.61 -68.59
C MET A 1 15.29 5.52 -67.60
N LYS A 2 15.17 4.42 -66.90
CA LYS A 2 14.03 4.16 -65.90
C LYS A 2 14.60 4.26 -64.53
N TYR A 3 14.13 5.22 -63.73
CA TYR A 3 14.45 5.31 -62.30
C TYR A 3 13.42 4.55 -61.47
N PRO A 4 13.81 3.64 -60.56
CA PRO A 4 12.89 3.04 -59.63
C PRO A 4 12.68 3.94 -58.41
N PHE A 5 11.44 4.25 -58.08
CA PHE A 5 11.02 4.92 -56.85
C PHE A 5 11.15 3.95 -55.69
N LEU A 6 12.01 4.24 -54.71
CA LEU A 6 12.09 3.57 -53.44
C LEU A 6 11.06 4.21 -52.49
N PHE A 7 10.00 3.47 -52.16
CA PHE A 7 9.08 3.81 -51.05
C PHE A 7 9.73 3.42 -49.72
N ALA A 8 10.16 4.41 -48.95
CA ALA A 8 10.56 4.23 -47.58
C ALA A 8 9.30 4.24 -46.69
N SER A 9 8.88 3.07 -46.22
CA SER A 9 7.82 2.96 -45.24
C SER A 9 8.37 3.35 -43.86
N ALA A 10 7.95 4.48 -43.32
CA ALA A 10 8.23 4.89 -41.96
C ALA A 10 7.30 4.10 -41.00
N ILE A 11 7.86 3.17 -40.25
CA ILE A 11 7.17 2.48 -39.17
C ILE A 11 7.15 3.42 -37.97
N SER A 12 6.01 4.06 -37.70
CA SER A 12 5.79 4.84 -36.49
C SER A 12 5.61 3.89 -35.32
N LEU A 13 6.61 3.81 -34.45
CA LEU A 13 6.51 3.15 -33.16
C LEU A 13 5.56 3.97 -32.25
N ILE A 14 4.33 3.53 -32.12
CA ILE A 14 3.38 4.07 -31.15
C ILE A 14 3.83 3.58 -29.77
N SER A 15 4.50 4.43 -28.99
CA SER A 15 4.78 4.21 -27.57
C SER A 15 3.44 4.20 -26.85
N MET A 16 2.94 3.02 -26.50
CA MET A 16 1.80 2.90 -25.58
C MET A 16 2.23 3.42 -24.21
N PRO A 17 1.46 4.33 -23.58
CA PRO A 17 1.71 4.68 -22.17
C PRO A 17 1.57 3.39 -21.36
N SER A 18 2.62 3.02 -20.63
CA SER A 18 2.54 2.00 -19.59
C SER A 18 1.54 2.52 -18.58
N LEU A 19 0.38 1.87 -18.48
CA LEU A 19 -0.50 2.03 -17.32
C LEU A 19 0.35 1.64 -16.12
N ALA A 20 0.68 2.61 -15.26
CA ALA A 20 1.31 2.31 -13.99
C ALA A 20 0.38 1.32 -13.27
N GLU A 21 0.82 0.08 -13.18
CA GLU A 21 0.12 -0.97 -12.45
C GLU A 21 0.03 -0.49 -11.01
N SER A 22 -1.19 -0.20 -10.53
CA SER A 22 -1.39 0.25 -9.16
C SER A 22 -0.94 -0.87 -8.23
N ASP A 23 0.02 -0.58 -7.34
CA ASP A 23 0.56 -1.58 -6.45
C ASP A 23 -0.52 -2.15 -5.51
N PRO A 24 -0.44 -3.42 -5.12
CA PRO A 24 -1.48 -4.08 -4.34
C PRO A 24 -1.72 -3.45 -2.97
N VAL A 25 -0.71 -2.78 -2.38
CA VAL A 25 -0.86 -2.09 -1.10
C VAL A 25 -1.73 -0.84 -1.26
N SER A 26 -1.50 -0.04 -2.29
CA SER A 26 -2.34 1.12 -2.61
C SER A 26 -3.79 0.71 -2.88
N MET A 27 -4.01 -0.38 -3.61
CA MET A 27 -5.35 -0.91 -3.87
C MET A 27 -6.02 -1.48 -2.62
N PHE A 28 -5.26 -2.11 -1.73
CA PHE A 28 -5.74 -2.58 -0.42
C PHE A 28 -6.22 -1.41 0.44
N ILE A 29 -5.42 -0.32 0.53
CA ILE A 29 -5.79 0.91 1.24
C ILE A 29 -7.01 1.59 0.59
N GLN A 30 -7.14 1.55 -0.74
CA GLN A 30 -8.35 2.02 -1.39
C GLN A 30 -9.58 1.22 -0.95
N GLY A 31 -9.50 -0.11 -0.93
CA GLY A 31 -10.56 -1.00 -0.43
C GLY A 31 -10.94 -0.68 1.03
N PHE A 32 -9.93 -0.44 1.89
CA PHE A 32 -10.13 0.03 3.26
C PHE A 32 -10.91 1.35 3.29
N ASN A 33 -10.49 2.34 2.50
CA ASN A 33 -11.14 3.65 2.43
C ASN A 33 -12.58 3.60 1.91
N GLU A 34 -12.88 2.63 1.06
CA GLU A 34 -14.23 2.38 0.57
C GLU A 34 -15.05 1.45 1.49
N GLN A 35 -14.42 0.92 2.55
CA GLN A 35 -14.98 -0.11 3.46
C GLN A 35 -15.52 -1.33 2.69
N LYS A 36 -14.82 -1.71 1.61
CA LYS A 36 -15.14 -2.83 0.75
C LYS A 36 -14.16 -3.98 0.99
N ILE A 37 -14.53 -4.90 1.86
CA ILE A 37 -13.70 -6.03 2.26
C ILE A 37 -13.27 -6.85 1.04
N GLU A 38 -14.17 -7.08 0.08
CA GLU A 38 -13.87 -7.85 -1.13
C GLU A 38 -12.75 -7.22 -1.96
N LEU A 39 -12.68 -5.88 -2.02
CA LEU A 39 -11.59 -5.18 -2.71
C LEU A 39 -10.26 -5.35 -1.98
N MET A 40 -10.29 -5.34 -0.65
CA MET A 40 -9.10 -5.60 0.18
C MET A 40 -8.60 -7.03 -0.03
N LEU A 41 -9.48 -8.02 0.12
CA LEU A 41 -9.16 -9.44 -0.07
C LEU A 41 -8.67 -9.74 -1.48
N ALA A 42 -9.22 -9.06 -2.49
CA ALA A 42 -8.76 -9.19 -3.88
C ALA A 42 -7.28 -8.81 -4.07
N GLN A 43 -6.69 -8.02 -3.16
CA GLN A 43 -5.27 -7.65 -3.21
C GLN A 43 -4.38 -8.61 -2.41
N THR A 44 -4.93 -9.62 -1.76
CA THR A 44 -4.19 -10.55 -0.90
C THR A 44 -4.19 -11.96 -1.47
N THR A 45 -3.24 -12.78 -1.04
CA THR A 45 -3.27 -14.22 -1.27
C THR A 45 -4.34 -14.87 -0.38
N GLU A 46 -4.86 -16.03 -0.77
CA GLU A 46 -5.88 -16.75 0.02
C GLU A 46 -5.40 -17.12 1.42
N ASP A 47 -4.10 -17.37 1.56
CA ASP A 47 -3.40 -17.74 2.80
C ASP A 47 -2.72 -16.54 3.47
N VAL A 48 -3.15 -15.32 3.19
CA VAL A 48 -2.58 -14.09 3.77
C VAL A 48 -2.52 -14.15 5.30
N THR A 49 -1.46 -13.58 5.87
CA THR A 49 -1.30 -13.48 7.32
C THR A 49 -1.18 -12.02 7.76
N TRP A 50 -1.83 -11.66 8.86
CA TRP A 50 -1.75 -10.34 9.47
C TRP A 50 -1.21 -10.44 10.88
N PHE A 51 -0.17 -9.65 11.16
CA PHE A 51 0.48 -9.61 12.46
C PHE A 51 0.46 -8.19 13.03
N ASN A 52 0.24 -8.10 14.35
CA ASN A 52 0.57 -6.90 15.11
C ASN A 52 1.87 -7.15 15.88
N VAL A 53 2.78 -6.19 15.76
CA VAL A 53 4.07 -6.20 16.45
C VAL A 53 3.95 -5.32 17.68
N SER A 54 4.08 -5.91 18.85
CA SER A 54 4.20 -5.19 20.13
C SER A 54 5.43 -5.71 20.85
N ILE A 55 6.54 -4.96 20.79
CA ILE A 55 7.85 -5.41 21.30
C ILE A 55 7.73 -5.83 22.78
N PRO A 56 8.10 -7.08 23.17
CA PRO A 56 8.83 -8.08 22.37
C PRO A 56 7.95 -9.14 21.65
N LYS A 57 6.66 -8.90 21.46
CA LYS A 57 5.70 -9.90 20.94
C LYS A 57 5.32 -9.59 19.49
N VAL A 58 5.02 -10.66 18.76
CA VAL A 58 4.36 -10.62 17.45
C VAL A 58 3.11 -11.49 17.58
N ASP A 59 1.95 -10.86 17.43
CA ASP A 59 0.66 -11.51 17.57
C ASP A 59 0.01 -11.70 16.20
N LEU A 60 -0.32 -12.95 15.85
CA LEU A 60 -1.11 -13.26 14.66
C LEU A 60 -2.54 -12.78 14.87
N GLN A 61 -3.01 -11.86 14.05
CA GLN A 61 -4.35 -11.29 14.12
C GLN A 61 -5.33 -11.99 13.18
N ALA A 62 -4.85 -12.41 12.01
CA ALA A 62 -5.68 -13.12 11.05
C ALA A 62 -4.82 -14.01 10.16
N SER A 63 -5.39 -15.16 9.75
CA SER A 63 -4.81 -16.09 8.79
C SER A 63 -5.86 -16.49 7.77
N GLY A 64 -5.61 -16.15 6.52
CA GLY A 64 -6.50 -16.37 5.38
C GLY A 64 -7.64 -15.35 5.26
N HIS A 65 -8.34 -15.41 4.13
CA HIS A 65 -9.40 -14.46 3.77
C HIS A 65 -10.53 -14.39 4.78
N SER A 66 -10.94 -15.54 5.36
CA SER A 66 -12.05 -15.60 6.31
C SER A 66 -11.77 -14.79 7.57
N GLU A 67 -10.59 -14.99 8.19
CA GLU A 67 -10.22 -14.28 9.41
C GLU A 67 -9.89 -12.81 9.14
N LEU A 68 -9.21 -12.51 8.03
CA LEU A 68 -8.92 -11.13 7.64
C LEU A 68 -10.22 -10.36 7.38
N GLY A 69 -11.18 -10.95 6.66
CA GLY A 69 -12.48 -10.33 6.42
C GLY A 69 -13.27 -10.07 7.69
N ALA A 70 -13.26 -11.02 8.65
CA ALA A 70 -13.88 -10.84 9.96
C ALA A 70 -13.21 -9.72 10.77
N ALA A 71 -11.87 -9.71 10.83
CA ALA A 71 -11.11 -8.67 11.52
C ALA A 71 -11.37 -7.26 10.95
N MET A 72 -11.47 -7.13 9.62
CA MET A 72 -11.80 -5.86 8.97
C MET A 72 -13.25 -5.44 9.25
N THR A 73 -14.17 -6.38 9.29
CA THR A 73 -15.57 -6.10 9.65
C THR A 73 -15.66 -5.52 11.06
N ASP A 74 -14.99 -6.15 12.04
CA ASP A 74 -14.96 -5.68 13.44
C ASP A 74 -14.26 -4.31 13.53
N TYR A 75 -13.19 -4.10 12.77
CA TYR A 75 -12.50 -2.82 12.72
C TYR A 75 -13.41 -1.68 12.26
N PHE A 76 -14.14 -1.88 11.16
CA PHE A 76 -15.06 -0.87 10.62
C PHE A 76 -16.27 -0.60 11.52
N GLN A 77 -16.68 -1.58 12.34
CA GLN A 77 -17.72 -1.37 13.36
C GLN A 77 -17.18 -0.53 14.53
N THR A 78 -15.92 -0.74 14.92
CA THR A 78 -15.27 -0.03 16.02
C THR A 78 -14.91 1.40 15.66
N LEU A 79 -14.45 1.63 14.42
CA LEU A 79 -14.04 2.93 13.90
C LEU A 79 -14.80 3.25 12.60
N PRO A 80 -16.11 3.57 12.68
CA PRO A 80 -16.91 3.85 11.49
C PRO A 80 -16.38 5.09 10.76
N GLY A 81 -16.24 4.96 9.44
CA GLY A 81 -15.76 6.04 8.59
C GLY A 81 -14.25 6.28 8.65
N ALA A 82 -13.47 5.40 9.27
CA ALA A 82 -12.02 5.49 9.25
C ALA A 82 -11.48 5.56 7.82
N LYS A 83 -10.47 6.40 7.63
CA LYS A 83 -9.75 6.57 6.35
C LYS A 83 -8.27 6.43 6.59
N ALA A 84 -7.61 5.75 5.66
CA ALA A 84 -6.16 5.57 5.67
C ALA A 84 -5.52 6.32 4.51
N SER A 85 -4.33 6.83 4.72
CA SER A 85 -3.46 7.40 3.69
C SER A 85 -2.03 6.92 3.88
N ILE A 86 -1.35 6.61 2.78
CA ILE A 86 0.08 6.30 2.79
C ILE A 86 0.83 7.63 2.73
N LEU A 87 1.56 7.95 3.79
CA LEU A 87 2.36 9.15 3.89
C LEU A 87 3.73 8.97 3.23
N GLY A 88 4.23 7.74 3.19
CA GLY A 88 5.47 7.38 2.54
C GLY A 88 5.59 5.88 2.38
N SER A 89 6.35 5.44 1.38
CA SER A 89 6.62 4.03 1.15
C SER A 89 8.04 3.80 0.62
N LEU A 90 8.57 2.62 0.95
CA LEU A 90 9.86 2.13 0.46
C LEU A 90 9.70 0.69 0.00
N SER A 91 10.07 0.41 -1.25
CA SER A 91 10.02 -0.94 -1.82
C SER A 91 11.43 -1.53 -1.92
N SER A 92 11.57 -2.81 -1.55
CA SER A 92 12.79 -3.57 -1.68
C SER A 92 12.48 -5.04 -1.99
N GLY A 93 12.70 -5.45 -3.24
CA GLY A 93 12.32 -6.78 -3.70
C GLY A 93 10.81 -7.01 -3.58
N ASN A 94 10.43 -8.02 -2.79
CA ASN A 94 9.03 -8.34 -2.51
C ASN A 94 8.50 -7.72 -1.20
N TYR A 95 9.22 -6.76 -0.62
CA TYR A 95 8.80 -6.02 0.58
C TYR A 95 8.42 -4.59 0.23
N ILE A 96 7.32 -4.12 0.83
CA ILE A 96 6.90 -2.72 0.82
C ILE A 96 6.72 -2.30 2.27
N SER A 97 7.49 -1.29 2.71
CA SER A 97 7.30 -0.65 4.00
C SER A 97 6.56 0.66 3.81
N THR A 98 5.60 0.93 4.67
CA THR A 98 4.78 2.13 4.61
C THR A 98 4.80 2.89 5.92
N LEU A 99 4.65 4.21 5.83
CA LEU A 99 4.16 5.04 6.94
C LEU A 99 2.72 5.41 6.58
N GLU A 100 1.78 5.01 7.43
CA GLU A 100 0.35 5.17 7.21
C GLU A 100 -0.27 6.05 8.28
N LYS A 101 -1.21 6.90 7.88
CA LYS A 101 -2.06 7.68 8.77
C LYS A 101 -3.49 7.18 8.65
N VAL A 102 -4.06 6.78 9.77
CA VAL A 102 -5.49 6.49 9.87
C VAL A 102 -6.17 7.63 10.62
N SER A 103 -7.28 8.12 10.09
CA SER A 103 -8.07 9.19 10.67
C SER A 103 -9.54 8.78 10.77
N TRP A 104 -10.21 9.20 11.84
CA TRP A 104 -11.63 8.93 12.10
C TRP A 104 -12.26 10.07 12.89
N GLN A 105 -13.59 10.10 12.94
CA GLN A 105 -14.32 11.00 13.81
C GLN A 105 -14.90 10.24 15.00
N GLN A 106 -14.73 10.80 16.19
CA GLN A 106 -15.31 10.27 17.41
C GLN A 106 -15.76 11.42 18.30
N ASP A 107 -17.00 11.38 18.77
CA ASP A 107 -17.61 12.42 19.64
C ASP A 107 -17.55 13.85 19.06
N GLY A 108 -17.54 13.96 17.73
CA GLY A 108 -17.43 15.24 17.01
C GLY A 108 -16.00 15.75 16.83
N GLU A 109 -15.01 15.04 17.32
CA GLU A 109 -13.60 15.37 17.18
C GLU A 109 -12.93 14.52 16.08
N GLN A 110 -12.00 15.16 15.35
CA GLN A 110 -11.17 14.48 14.36
C GLN A 110 -9.97 13.87 15.08
N ASN A 111 -9.85 12.57 15.02
CA ASN A 111 -8.73 11.81 15.57
C ASN A 111 -7.85 11.27 14.44
N SER A 112 -6.58 11.05 14.72
CA SER A 112 -5.68 10.34 13.82
C SER A 112 -4.54 9.68 14.56
N GLN A 113 -3.99 8.62 13.95
CA GLN A 113 -2.77 7.95 14.40
C GLN A 113 -1.94 7.53 13.20
N CYS A 114 -0.63 7.43 13.40
CA CYS A 114 0.30 6.90 12.41
C CYS A 114 0.86 5.56 12.86
N ASN A 115 1.05 4.66 11.91
CA ASN A 115 1.72 3.39 12.13
C ASN A 115 2.60 3.03 10.94
N MET A 116 3.55 2.14 11.18
CA MET A 116 4.35 1.54 10.13
C MET A 116 3.76 0.19 9.75
N GLY A 117 3.56 -0.02 8.45
CA GLY A 117 3.22 -1.30 7.87
C GLY A 117 4.41 -1.88 7.10
N VAL A 118 4.60 -3.20 7.18
CA VAL A 118 5.53 -3.94 6.32
C VAL A 118 4.76 -5.05 5.64
N TYR A 119 4.70 -4.97 4.32
CA TYR A 119 3.98 -5.91 3.46
C TYR A 119 4.97 -6.81 2.74
N THR A 120 4.67 -8.10 2.68
CA THR A 120 5.38 -9.05 1.82
C THR A 120 4.48 -9.43 0.65
N LEU A 121 5.02 -9.34 -0.56
CA LEU A 121 4.31 -9.72 -1.77
C LEU A 121 4.68 -11.13 -2.21
N ARG A 122 3.70 -11.84 -2.77
CA ARG A 122 3.87 -13.08 -3.54
C ARG A 122 3.24 -12.86 -4.92
N GLY A 123 4.08 -12.63 -5.92
CA GLY A 123 3.62 -12.11 -7.22
C GLY A 123 3.05 -10.71 -7.05
N ASP A 124 1.83 -10.51 -7.51
CA ASP A 124 1.07 -9.25 -7.46
C ASP A 124 0.12 -9.15 -6.25
N LYS A 125 0.28 -10.02 -5.24
CA LYS A 125 -0.60 -10.11 -4.08
C LYS A 125 0.16 -9.94 -2.77
N ILE A 126 -0.51 -9.34 -1.78
CA ILE A 126 -0.03 -9.25 -0.40
C ILE A 126 -0.16 -10.64 0.23
N ALA A 127 0.96 -11.24 0.66
CA ALA A 127 0.99 -12.53 1.33
C ALA A 127 1.06 -12.40 2.86
N ALA A 128 1.64 -11.31 3.35
CA ALA A 128 1.66 -11.04 4.78
C ALA A 128 1.78 -9.54 5.03
N VAL A 129 1.32 -9.09 6.20
CA VAL A 129 1.50 -7.74 6.69
C VAL A 129 1.84 -7.74 8.18
N TRP A 130 2.78 -6.90 8.58
CA TRP A 130 3.15 -6.61 9.97
C TRP A 130 2.88 -5.15 10.25
N TYR A 131 2.01 -4.85 11.21
CA TYR A 131 1.79 -3.50 11.70
C TYR A 131 2.51 -3.29 13.03
N TYR A 132 3.28 -2.22 13.11
CA TYR A 132 3.92 -1.75 14.32
C TYR A 132 2.96 -0.87 15.13
N PRO A 133 3.22 -0.66 16.45
CA PRO A 133 2.32 0.11 17.30
C PRO A 133 2.04 1.50 16.73
N ALA A 134 0.78 1.88 16.77
CA ALA A 134 0.37 3.21 16.35
C ALA A 134 0.87 4.27 17.35
N GLN A 135 1.18 5.45 16.82
CA GLN A 135 1.66 6.61 17.56
C GLN A 135 0.91 7.86 17.09
N GLU A 136 1.01 8.95 17.83
CA GLU A 136 0.51 10.25 17.38
C GLU A 136 1.22 10.67 16.08
N CYS A 137 0.43 11.26 15.17
CA CYS A 137 0.97 11.75 13.89
C CYS A 137 1.46 13.19 14.06
N ASP A 138 2.65 13.37 14.56
CA ASP A 138 3.28 14.69 14.71
C ASP A 138 3.98 15.20 13.43
N ILE A 139 3.83 14.47 12.33
CA ILE A 139 4.50 14.81 11.06
C ILE A 139 3.61 15.78 10.27
N PRO A 140 4.02 17.04 10.09
CA PRO A 140 3.33 17.96 9.20
C PRO A 140 3.31 17.38 7.78
N GLU A 141 2.15 17.37 7.11
CA GLU A 141 2.02 16.83 5.74
C GLU A 141 3.02 17.47 4.74
N ALA A 142 3.50 18.69 5.04
CA ALA A 142 4.48 19.40 4.22
C ALA A 142 5.91 18.84 4.34
N GLU A 143 6.23 18.03 5.37
CA GLU A 143 7.57 17.52 5.63
C GLU A 143 7.76 16.06 5.19
N ILE A 144 6.73 15.40 4.70
CA ILE A 144 6.82 14.02 4.18
C ILE A 144 7.33 14.03 2.73
N GLY A 145 8.34 14.85 2.45
CA GLY A 145 9.21 14.66 1.32
C GLY A 145 10.17 13.54 1.65
N LEU A 146 9.85 12.28 1.32
CA LEU A 146 10.88 11.26 1.28
C LEU A 146 12.04 11.81 0.44
N PRO A 147 13.28 11.85 0.98
CA PRO A 147 14.41 12.34 0.20
C PRO A 147 14.50 11.50 -1.07
N ARG A 148 14.34 12.14 -2.21
CA ARG A 148 14.63 11.50 -3.49
C ARG A 148 16.10 11.15 -3.50
N GLY A 149 16.42 9.87 -3.43
CA GLY A 149 17.59 9.26 -4.04
C GLY A 149 19.01 9.69 -3.67
N ASP A 150 19.21 10.75 -2.90
CA ASP A 150 20.53 11.34 -2.62
C ASP A 150 21.02 11.03 -1.19
N GLN A 151 20.69 9.84 -0.69
CA GLN A 151 21.05 9.46 0.68
C GLN A 151 22.53 9.05 0.75
N PRO A 152 23.31 9.56 1.74
CA PRO A 152 24.76 9.33 1.85
C PRO A 152 25.19 7.86 2.03
N TRP A 153 24.26 6.95 2.39
CA TRP A 153 24.56 5.53 2.58
C TRP A 153 24.54 4.70 1.30
N GLN A 154 24.23 5.28 0.13
CA GLN A 154 24.30 4.59 -1.16
C GLN A 154 25.69 4.69 -1.82
N GLN A 155 26.69 5.23 -1.12
CA GLN A 155 28.05 5.42 -1.66
C GLN A 155 29.08 4.49 -1.00
N ASN A 156 28.77 3.21 -0.79
CA ASN A 156 29.79 2.21 -0.46
C ASN A 156 29.64 0.95 -1.29
#